data_0aa569b9c5da87ea9f1b2663c82bd9e0
#
_entry.id   0aa569b9c5da87ea9f1b2663c82bd9e0
#
_cell.length_a   1.000
_cell.length_b   1.000
_cell.length_c   1.000
_cell.angle_alpha   90.00
_cell.angle_beta   90.00
_cell.angle_gamma   90.00
#
_symmetry.space_group_name_H-M   'P 1'
#
loop_
_entity.id
_entity.type
_entity.pdbx_description
1 polymer ?
#
loop_
_entity_poly.entity_id
_entity_poly.type
_entity_poly.pdbx_seq_one_letter_code
_entity_poly.pdbx_strand_id
1 'polypeptide(L)'
;MIELGKKQKLLVVKTVDFGIYLGEDRNAPQNERVLLPSKQVLEGTKVGDEIEVFIYKDSQDRLIATTREPMLQVGQTAVLKVKQVTRIGAFLDWGLEKDLLLPYHEQTNRVREGEECLVALYVDKSSRLCATMKVYHYLSTRTPYVPGDMVKGRVYEISGNFGVFVAVDDKYSALIPAREATGKYRPGTVLDLRVTEVKEDGKMNVSDRQKAYIQINEDAESVLSVIEEFAGVLPFDDHASPEVIKREFGLSKNAFKRAVGHLMKEGKVEIRDRRIYIKK
;
A
#
# COMPACT_ATOMS: atom_id res chain seq x y z
N MET A 1 23.80 -14.00 -18.36
CA MET A 1 22.66 -13.96 -19.34
C MET A 1 21.84 -12.72 -19.07
N ILE A 2 21.58 -11.91 -20.09
CA ILE A 2 20.82 -10.66 -19.96
C ILE A 2 19.41 -10.94 -19.43
N GLU A 3 19.06 -10.31 -18.30
CA GLU A 3 17.81 -10.55 -17.58
C GLU A 3 16.73 -9.55 -17.98
N LEU A 4 15.63 -10.03 -18.54
CA LEU A 4 14.45 -9.23 -18.89
C LEU A 4 13.79 -8.66 -17.62
N GLY A 5 13.48 -7.36 -17.62
CA GLY A 5 12.80 -6.69 -16.51
C GLY A 5 13.67 -6.40 -15.29
N LYS A 6 15.00 -6.37 -15.48
CA LYS A 6 15.99 -6.07 -14.44
C LYS A 6 16.94 -4.96 -14.86
N LYS A 7 17.39 -4.17 -13.88
CA LYS A 7 18.56 -3.29 -14.03
C LYS A 7 19.83 -4.12 -13.91
N GLN A 8 20.75 -3.90 -14.82
CA GLN A 8 22.02 -4.61 -14.84
C GLN A 8 23.08 -3.79 -15.54
N LYS A 9 24.34 -4.05 -15.23
CA LYS A 9 25.48 -3.40 -15.84
C LYS A 9 25.94 -4.22 -17.03
N LEU A 10 26.08 -3.58 -18.17
CA LEU A 10 26.50 -4.19 -19.44
C LEU A 10 27.64 -3.39 -20.06
N LEU A 11 28.50 -4.07 -20.83
CA LEU A 11 29.59 -3.45 -21.55
C LEU A 11 29.17 -3.00 -22.94
N VAL A 12 29.66 -1.85 -23.37
CA VAL A 12 29.54 -1.37 -24.75
C VAL A 12 30.42 -2.23 -25.62
N VAL A 13 29.81 -3.02 -26.52
CA VAL A 13 30.55 -3.94 -27.44
C VAL A 13 30.65 -3.41 -28.86
N LYS A 14 29.74 -2.54 -29.29
CA LYS A 14 29.74 -1.97 -30.64
C LYS A 14 28.94 -0.67 -30.70
N THR A 15 29.47 0.32 -31.45
CA THR A 15 28.74 1.56 -31.79
C THR A 15 28.19 1.45 -33.21
N VAL A 16 26.97 1.97 -33.43
CA VAL A 16 26.26 2.04 -34.69
C VAL A 16 25.52 3.38 -34.81
N ASP A 17 25.06 3.78 -35.99
CA ASP A 17 24.42 5.10 -36.21
C ASP A 17 23.16 5.33 -35.36
N PHE A 18 22.43 4.27 -35.03
CA PHE A 18 21.17 4.32 -34.26
C PHE A 18 21.33 3.98 -32.77
N GLY A 19 22.58 3.80 -32.27
CA GLY A 19 22.83 3.54 -30.88
C GLY A 19 24.10 2.75 -30.60
N ILE A 20 24.09 2.04 -29.46
CA ILE A 20 25.18 1.13 -29.07
C ILE A 20 24.64 -0.23 -28.73
N TYR A 21 25.38 -1.28 -29.07
CA TYR A 21 25.10 -2.63 -28.59
C TYR A 21 25.85 -2.89 -27.29
N LEU A 22 25.10 -3.42 -26.30
CA LEU A 22 25.58 -3.81 -24.99
C LEU A 22 25.61 -5.33 -24.87
N GLY A 23 26.56 -5.87 -24.13
CA GLY A 23 26.69 -7.30 -23.83
C GLY A 23 27.27 -7.52 -22.45
N GLU A 24 27.23 -8.77 -21.95
CA GLU A 24 27.83 -9.13 -20.64
C GLU A 24 29.36 -9.06 -20.68
N ASP A 25 29.94 -9.35 -21.83
CA ASP A 25 31.37 -9.24 -22.07
C ASP A 25 31.67 -8.66 -23.45
N ARG A 26 32.95 -8.35 -23.71
CA ARG A 26 33.39 -7.74 -24.99
C ARG A 26 33.17 -8.64 -26.20
N ASN A 27 33.13 -9.95 -26.01
CA ASN A 27 33.00 -10.96 -27.07
C ASN A 27 31.59 -11.53 -27.18
N ALA A 28 30.61 -10.95 -26.43
CA ALA A 28 29.23 -11.39 -26.46
C ALA A 28 28.77 -11.63 -27.92
N PRO A 29 28.21 -12.79 -28.30
CA PRO A 29 27.73 -13.07 -29.63
C PRO A 29 26.57 -12.16 -29.99
N GLN A 30 26.32 -11.96 -31.29
CA GLN A 30 25.34 -10.98 -31.77
C GLN A 30 23.92 -11.20 -31.22
N ASN A 31 23.53 -12.45 -31.00
CA ASN A 31 22.23 -12.84 -30.46
C ASN A 31 22.12 -12.61 -28.93
N GLU A 32 23.21 -12.31 -28.23
CA GLU A 32 23.28 -12.00 -26.80
C GLU A 32 23.55 -10.50 -26.55
N ARG A 33 23.44 -9.67 -27.57
CA ARG A 33 23.59 -8.22 -27.47
C ARG A 33 22.23 -7.55 -27.43
N VAL A 34 22.14 -6.45 -26.69
CA VAL A 34 20.95 -5.62 -26.60
C VAL A 34 21.27 -4.20 -27.07
N LEU A 35 20.36 -3.58 -27.81
CA LEU A 35 20.53 -2.21 -28.31
C LEU A 35 20.13 -1.20 -27.24
N LEU A 36 21.00 -0.23 -26.96
CA LEU A 36 20.64 1.04 -26.32
C LEU A 36 20.53 2.11 -27.41
N PRO A 37 19.34 2.74 -27.61
CA PRO A 37 19.12 3.75 -28.65
C PRO A 37 20.01 4.99 -28.48
N SER A 38 20.43 5.60 -29.59
CA SER A 38 21.34 6.75 -29.60
C SER A 38 20.89 7.93 -28.73
N LYS A 39 19.58 8.17 -28.66
CA LYS A 39 18.99 9.24 -27.81
C LYS A 39 19.24 9.06 -26.31
N GLN A 40 19.68 7.89 -25.87
CA GLN A 40 19.94 7.55 -24.48
C GLN A 40 21.43 7.26 -24.19
N VAL A 41 22.27 7.35 -25.22
CA VAL A 41 23.71 7.19 -25.08
C VAL A 41 24.31 8.51 -24.61
N LEU A 42 25.09 8.49 -23.53
CA LEU A 42 25.79 9.68 -23.05
C LEU A 42 26.94 10.05 -24.01
N GLU A 43 27.13 11.35 -24.21
CA GLU A 43 28.24 11.85 -25.01
C GLU A 43 29.60 11.38 -24.45
N GLY A 44 30.49 10.95 -25.31
CA GLY A 44 31.80 10.43 -24.93
C GLY A 44 31.83 8.93 -24.60
N THR A 45 30.69 8.22 -24.64
CA THR A 45 30.64 6.76 -24.43
C THR A 45 31.48 6.01 -25.50
N LYS A 46 32.31 5.07 -25.03
CA LYS A 46 33.24 4.29 -25.89
C LYS A 46 33.02 2.78 -25.72
N VAL A 47 33.45 2.03 -26.72
CA VAL A 47 33.50 0.57 -26.64
C VAL A 47 34.38 0.15 -25.46
N GLY A 48 33.83 -0.71 -24.59
CA GLY A 48 34.46 -1.18 -23.36
C GLY A 48 33.98 -0.46 -22.10
N ASP A 49 33.21 0.62 -22.21
CA ASP A 49 32.59 1.27 -21.06
C ASP A 49 31.47 0.38 -20.50
N GLU A 50 31.26 0.43 -19.19
CA GLU A 50 30.18 -0.24 -18.47
C GLU A 50 29.02 0.74 -18.25
N ILE A 51 27.80 0.36 -18.63
CA ILE A 51 26.60 1.17 -18.50
C ILE A 51 25.55 0.38 -17.72
N GLU A 52 24.93 1.00 -16.72
CA GLU A 52 23.76 0.44 -16.02
C GLU A 52 22.51 0.75 -16.85
N VAL A 53 21.78 -0.30 -17.22
CA VAL A 53 20.59 -0.22 -18.05
C VAL A 53 19.50 -1.14 -17.53
N PHE A 54 18.24 -0.78 -17.81
CA PHE A 54 17.10 -1.66 -17.65
C PHE A 54 16.77 -2.33 -18.98
N ILE A 55 16.41 -3.61 -18.92
CA ILE A 55 16.11 -4.41 -20.12
C ILE A 55 14.62 -4.65 -20.24
N TYR A 56 14.04 -4.29 -21.37
CA TYR A 56 12.63 -4.53 -21.67
C TYR A 56 12.44 -4.91 -23.14
N LYS A 57 11.19 -5.07 -23.59
CA LYS A 57 10.89 -5.34 -25.00
C LYS A 57 10.25 -4.15 -25.69
N ASP A 58 10.73 -3.81 -26.88
CA ASP A 58 10.16 -2.78 -27.72
C ASP A 58 8.78 -3.22 -28.31
N SER A 59 8.19 -2.36 -29.15
CA SER A 59 6.91 -2.64 -29.82
C SER A 59 6.93 -3.82 -30.79
N GLN A 60 8.13 -4.28 -31.18
CA GLN A 60 8.35 -5.43 -32.06
C GLN A 60 8.77 -6.69 -31.28
N ASP A 61 8.60 -6.70 -29.95
CA ASP A 61 9.00 -7.78 -29.03
C ASP A 61 10.51 -8.11 -29.02
N ARG A 62 11.37 -7.17 -29.49
CA ARG A 62 12.84 -7.31 -29.41
C ARG A 62 13.34 -6.78 -28.07
N LEU A 63 14.37 -7.44 -27.51
CA LEU A 63 15.07 -6.93 -26.33
C LEU A 63 15.71 -5.57 -26.65
N ILE A 64 15.49 -4.60 -25.77
CA ILE A 64 16.05 -3.26 -25.85
C ILE A 64 16.48 -2.79 -24.47
N ALA A 65 17.57 -2.05 -24.41
CA ALA A 65 18.06 -1.43 -23.19
C ALA A 65 17.57 0.02 -23.08
N THR A 66 17.43 0.48 -21.84
CA THR A 66 17.14 1.88 -21.53
C THR A 66 17.92 2.34 -20.30
N THR A 67 18.38 3.59 -20.32
CA THR A 67 18.93 4.27 -19.14
C THR A 67 17.85 4.94 -18.30
N ARG A 68 16.60 4.98 -18.78
CA ARG A 68 15.46 5.46 -17.99
C ARG A 68 15.17 4.49 -16.86
N GLU A 69 14.79 5.04 -15.71
CA GLU A 69 14.45 4.25 -14.53
C GLU A 69 12.95 3.88 -14.54
N PRO A 70 12.60 2.58 -14.63
CA PRO A 70 11.22 2.16 -14.45
C PRO A 70 10.81 2.27 -12.99
N MET A 71 9.52 2.44 -12.72
CA MET A 71 8.99 2.53 -11.35
C MET A 71 9.09 1.22 -10.57
N LEU A 72 9.29 0.07 -11.26
CA LEU A 72 9.47 -1.24 -10.64
C LEU A 72 10.23 -2.20 -11.58
N GLN A 73 10.83 -3.23 -10.99
CA GLN A 73 11.49 -4.33 -11.67
C GLN A 73 10.73 -5.64 -11.44
N VAL A 74 11.05 -6.69 -12.21
CA VAL A 74 10.46 -8.02 -12.04
C VAL A 74 10.60 -8.49 -10.59
N GLY A 75 9.47 -8.87 -9.99
CA GLY A 75 9.37 -9.28 -8.59
C GLY A 75 9.15 -8.15 -7.59
N GLN A 76 9.10 -6.89 -8.03
CA GLN A 76 8.80 -5.74 -7.18
C GLN A 76 7.34 -5.28 -7.36
N THR A 77 6.85 -4.55 -6.37
CA THR A 77 5.53 -3.90 -6.36
C THR A 77 5.67 -2.38 -6.48
N ALA A 78 4.72 -1.75 -7.16
CA ALA A 78 4.57 -0.29 -7.21
C ALA A 78 3.10 0.09 -7.45
N VAL A 79 2.76 1.32 -7.08
CA VAL A 79 1.48 1.93 -7.46
C VAL A 79 1.65 2.62 -8.80
N LEU A 80 0.88 2.17 -9.78
CA LEU A 80 0.94 2.70 -11.15
C LEU A 80 -0.40 3.30 -11.56
N LYS A 81 -0.33 4.36 -12.38
CA LYS A 81 -1.52 5.03 -12.93
C LYS A 81 -1.98 4.36 -14.21
N VAL A 82 -3.28 4.13 -14.33
CA VAL A 82 -3.94 3.63 -15.54
C VAL A 82 -4.00 4.74 -16.58
N LYS A 83 -3.32 4.57 -17.71
CA LYS A 83 -3.36 5.50 -18.87
C LYS A 83 -4.53 5.22 -19.78
N GLN A 84 -4.81 3.95 -20.03
CA GLN A 84 -5.84 3.53 -20.99
C GLN A 84 -6.42 2.17 -20.63
N VAL A 85 -7.70 1.96 -20.87
CA VAL A 85 -8.37 0.66 -20.79
C VAL A 85 -8.76 0.20 -22.20
N THR A 86 -8.41 -1.04 -22.54
CA THR A 86 -8.62 -1.63 -23.87
C THR A 86 -9.34 -2.97 -23.80
N ARG A 87 -9.51 -3.66 -24.93
CA ARG A 87 -10.15 -4.99 -24.98
C ARG A 87 -9.33 -6.12 -24.32
N ILE A 88 -8.02 -5.95 -24.14
CA ILE A 88 -7.12 -6.97 -23.57
C ILE A 88 -6.73 -6.71 -22.12
N GLY A 89 -6.98 -5.53 -21.60
CA GLY A 89 -6.62 -5.10 -20.27
C GLY A 89 -6.41 -3.60 -20.16
N ALA A 90 -5.78 -3.16 -19.11
CA ALA A 90 -5.37 -1.78 -18.88
C ALA A 90 -3.89 -1.59 -19.22
N PHE A 91 -3.52 -0.41 -19.70
CA PHE A 91 -2.13 0.02 -19.89
C PHE A 91 -1.77 1.02 -18.80
N LEU A 92 -0.64 0.75 -18.15
CA LEU A 92 -0.17 1.48 -16.96
C LEU A 92 1.08 2.29 -17.31
N ASP A 93 1.16 3.50 -16.74
CA ASP A 93 2.39 4.28 -16.76
C ASP A 93 3.37 3.75 -15.72
N TRP A 94 4.53 3.31 -16.15
CA TRP A 94 5.60 2.78 -15.32
C TRP A 94 6.96 3.48 -15.54
N GLY A 95 6.93 4.67 -16.18
CA GLY A 95 8.11 5.50 -16.42
C GLY A 95 8.85 5.24 -17.74
N LEU A 96 8.45 4.24 -18.53
CA LEU A 96 9.05 3.93 -19.83
C LEU A 96 8.14 4.35 -20.99
N GLU A 97 8.71 4.39 -22.23
CA GLU A 97 7.96 4.81 -23.44
C GLU A 97 6.81 3.85 -23.77
N LYS A 98 7.04 2.55 -23.59
CA LYS A 98 6.00 1.53 -23.79
C LYS A 98 5.27 1.29 -22.49
N ASP A 99 3.97 1.57 -22.47
CA ASP A 99 3.13 1.34 -21.30
C ASP A 99 3.07 -0.15 -20.92
N LEU A 100 2.91 -0.42 -19.63
CA LEU A 100 2.88 -1.77 -19.07
C LEU A 100 1.46 -2.34 -19.14
N LEU A 101 1.28 -3.51 -19.77
CA LEU A 101 -0.01 -4.19 -19.82
C LEU A 101 -0.37 -4.84 -18.49
N LEU A 102 -1.58 -4.55 -17.99
CA LEU A 102 -2.27 -5.25 -16.92
C LEU A 102 -3.44 -6.05 -17.52
N PRO A 103 -3.27 -7.34 -17.84
CA PRO A 103 -4.31 -8.16 -18.44
C PRO A 103 -5.54 -8.31 -17.55
N TYR A 104 -6.73 -8.48 -18.12
CA TYR A 104 -7.95 -8.63 -17.32
C TYR A 104 -7.93 -9.78 -16.31
N HIS A 105 -7.30 -10.91 -16.65
CA HIS A 105 -7.20 -12.07 -15.76
C HIS A 105 -6.21 -11.86 -14.59
N GLU A 106 -5.40 -10.80 -14.65
CA GLU A 106 -4.49 -10.38 -13.60
C GLU A 106 -5.07 -9.24 -12.73
N GLN A 107 -6.27 -8.74 -13.04
CA GLN A 107 -6.96 -7.73 -12.23
C GLN A 107 -7.80 -8.40 -11.15
N THR A 108 -7.63 -7.98 -9.89
CA THR A 108 -8.49 -8.40 -8.75
C THR A 108 -9.82 -7.63 -8.71
N ASN A 109 -9.85 -6.44 -9.28
CA ASN A 109 -11.03 -5.61 -9.51
C ASN A 109 -10.85 -4.81 -10.80
N ARG A 110 -11.97 -4.37 -11.40
CA ARG A 110 -11.92 -3.54 -12.61
C ARG A 110 -11.32 -2.18 -12.28
N VAL A 111 -10.37 -1.76 -13.11
CA VAL A 111 -9.74 -0.44 -13.04
C VAL A 111 -10.26 0.48 -14.14
N ARG A 112 -10.15 1.80 -13.93
CA ARG A 112 -10.56 2.85 -14.87
C ARG A 112 -9.37 3.75 -15.22
N GLU A 113 -9.47 4.44 -16.33
CA GLU A 113 -8.47 5.45 -16.72
C GLU A 113 -8.33 6.52 -15.65
N GLY A 114 -7.08 6.88 -15.35
CA GLY A 114 -6.73 7.84 -14.31
C GLY A 114 -6.65 7.28 -12.89
N GLU A 115 -7.16 6.06 -12.64
CA GLU A 115 -7.04 5.41 -11.33
C GLU A 115 -5.60 4.90 -11.09
N GLU A 116 -5.25 4.79 -9.82
CA GLU A 116 -4.01 4.17 -9.37
C GLU A 116 -4.28 2.76 -8.84
N CYS A 117 -3.41 1.81 -9.18
CA CYS A 117 -3.49 0.44 -8.69
C CYS A 117 -2.12 -0.08 -8.26
N LEU A 118 -2.11 -0.83 -7.16
CA LEU A 118 -0.92 -1.56 -6.71
C LEU A 118 -0.76 -2.79 -7.58
N VAL A 119 0.41 -2.93 -8.20
CA VAL A 119 0.75 -4.04 -9.08
C VAL A 119 2.16 -4.56 -8.81
N ALA A 120 2.40 -5.79 -9.23
CA ALA A 120 3.74 -6.37 -9.34
C ALA A 120 4.09 -6.56 -10.82
N LEU A 121 5.40 -6.48 -11.13
CA LEU A 121 5.91 -6.78 -12.46
C LEU A 121 6.31 -8.26 -12.54
N TYR A 122 5.84 -8.94 -13.58
CA TYR A 122 6.21 -10.33 -13.85
C TYR A 122 6.46 -10.57 -15.34
N VAL A 123 7.09 -11.69 -15.63
CA VAL A 123 7.28 -12.16 -17.02
C VAL A 123 6.22 -13.23 -17.30
N ASP A 124 5.39 -13.01 -18.31
CA ASP A 124 4.36 -13.96 -18.72
C ASP A 124 4.93 -15.18 -19.48
N LYS A 125 4.08 -16.15 -19.77
CA LYS A 125 4.45 -17.36 -20.55
C LYS A 125 4.96 -17.08 -21.96
N SER A 126 4.69 -15.89 -22.48
CA SER A 126 5.18 -15.42 -23.80
C SER A 126 6.46 -14.62 -23.69
N SER A 127 7.13 -14.63 -22.54
CA SER A 127 8.33 -13.84 -22.24
C SER A 127 8.11 -12.33 -22.42
N ARG A 128 6.94 -11.81 -22.02
CA ARG A 128 6.60 -10.40 -22.00
C ARG A 128 6.49 -9.89 -20.57
N LEU A 129 6.89 -8.64 -20.37
CA LEU A 129 6.66 -7.95 -19.10
C LEU A 129 5.18 -7.55 -19.00
N CYS A 130 4.54 -7.98 -17.92
CA CYS A 130 3.15 -7.68 -17.60
C CYS A 130 2.99 -7.30 -16.11
N ALA A 131 1.95 -6.52 -15.82
CA ALA A 131 1.55 -6.22 -14.45
C ALA A 131 0.53 -7.23 -13.94
N THR A 132 0.53 -7.47 -12.62
CA THR A 132 -0.51 -8.23 -11.92
C THR A 132 -0.95 -7.50 -10.65
N MET A 133 -2.25 -7.45 -10.37
CA MET A 133 -2.80 -6.98 -9.10
C MET A 133 -2.81 -8.08 -8.02
N LYS A 134 -2.46 -9.31 -8.36
CA LYS A 134 -2.34 -10.44 -7.42
C LYS A 134 -1.01 -10.37 -6.67
N VAL A 135 -0.85 -9.33 -5.86
CA VAL A 135 0.44 -8.92 -5.27
C VAL A 135 0.87 -9.77 -4.07
N TYR A 136 0.03 -10.63 -3.53
CA TYR A 136 0.26 -11.38 -2.29
C TYR A 136 1.66 -12.03 -2.20
N HIS A 137 2.13 -12.69 -3.26
CA HIS A 137 3.43 -13.38 -3.29
C HIS A 137 4.62 -12.46 -3.57
N TYR A 138 4.37 -11.21 -3.90
CA TYR A 138 5.41 -10.20 -4.19
C TYR A 138 5.68 -9.30 -2.99
N LEU A 139 4.76 -9.26 -2.02
CA LEU A 139 4.93 -8.46 -0.82
C LEU A 139 5.95 -9.10 0.12
N SER A 140 6.82 -8.24 0.67
CA SER A 140 7.85 -8.65 1.62
C SER A 140 7.24 -9.06 2.96
N THR A 141 7.77 -10.12 3.55
CA THR A 141 7.52 -10.50 4.94
C THR A 141 8.63 -10.02 5.89
N ARG A 142 9.68 -9.37 5.38
CA ARG A 142 10.75 -8.78 6.20
C ARG A 142 10.37 -7.34 6.56
N THR A 143 9.44 -7.20 7.50
CA THR A 143 8.97 -5.90 7.97
C THR A 143 9.93 -5.29 9.00
N PRO A 144 10.13 -3.94 8.99
CA PRO A 144 10.83 -3.24 10.05
C PRO A 144 9.91 -2.91 11.25
N TYR A 145 8.61 -3.12 11.11
CA TYR A 145 7.60 -2.70 12.08
C TYR A 145 7.45 -3.69 13.24
N VAL A 146 7.03 -3.16 14.39
CA VAL A 146 6.74 -3.92 15.62
C VAL A 146 5.31 -3.69 16.09
N PRO A 147 4.75 -4.56 16.95
CA PRO A 147 3.41 -4.36 17.50
C PRO A 147 3.30 -3.01 18.23
N GLY A 148 2.29 -2.23 17.85
CA GLY A 148 2.03 -0.87 18.35
C GLY A 148 2.30 0.23 17.35
N ASP A 149 3.13 0.00 16.33
CA ASP A 149 3.46 0.99 15.31
C ASP A 149 2.23 1.40 14.50
N MET A 150 2.19 2.69 14.12
CA MET A 150 1.20 3.23 13.20
C MET A 150 1.77 3.22 11.78
N VAL A 151 1.01 2.65 10.85
CA VAL A 151 1.44 2.43 9.47
C VAL A 151 0.35 2.81 8.48
N LYS A 152 0.72 3.15 7.25
CA LYS A 152 -0.23 3.29 6.15
C LYS A 152 -0.29 1.99 5.36
N GLY A 153 -1.50 1.52 5.08
CA GLY A 153 -1.68 0.28 4.34
C GLY A 153 -2.76 0.40 3.26
N ARG A 154 -2.44 -0.09 2.08
CA ARG A 154 -3.37 -0.13 0.93
C ARG A 154 -4.09 -1.46 0.89
N VAL A 155 -5.41 -1.42 0.88
CA VAL A 155 -6.25 -2.60 0.67
C VAL A 155 -6.06 -3.09 -0.77
N TYR A 156 -5.67 -4.35 -0.97
CA TYR A 156 -5.55 -4.93 -2.32
C TYR A 156 -6.49 -6.11 -2.57
N GLU A 157 -6.97 -6.78 -1.51
CA GLU A 157 -7.91 -7.90 -1.62
C GLU A 157 -8.80 -8.00 -0.38
N ILE A 158 -10.03 -8.45 -0.55
CA ILE A 158 -10.99 -8.67 0.53
C ILE A 158 -11.46 -10.13 0.46
N SER A 159 -11.26 -10.87 1.55
CA SER A 159 -11.69 -12.27 1.69
C SER A 159 -12.70 -12.39 2.82
N GLY A 160 -13.83 -13.04 2.54
CA GLY A 160 -14.84 -13.29 3.57
C GLY A 160 -14.35 -14.18 4.72
N ASN A 161 -13.40 -15.07 4.44
CA ASN A 161 -12.88 -16.02 5.43
C ASN A 161 -11.68 -15.48 6.21
N PHE A 162 -10.76 -14.76 5.55
CA PHE A 162 -9.52 -14.32 6.17
C PHE A 162 -9.57 -12.88 6.69
N GLY A 163 -10.30 -12.01 6.02
CA GLY A 163 -10.37 -10.59 6.32
C GLY A 163 -9.89 -9.71 5.16
N VAL A 164 -9.25 -8.60 5.46
CA VAL A 164 -8.81 -7.61 4.48
C VAL A 164 -7.29 -7.66 4.33
N PHE A 165 -6.84 -8.03 3.14
CA PHE A 165 -5.42 -8.06 2.80
C PHE A 165 -4.94 -6.65 2.48
N VAL A 166 -3.82 -6.29 3.09
CA VAL A 166 -3.26 -4.94 3.06
C VAL A 166 -1.78 -5.00 2.71
N ALA A 167 -1.35 -4.10 1.85
CA ALA A 167 0.06 -3.83 1.59
C ALA A 167 0.48 -2.59 2.41
N VAL A 168 1.23 -2.79 3.48
CA VAL A 168 1.80 -1.70 4.28
C VAL A 168 2.96 -1.09 3.49
N ASP A 169 2.94 0.25 3.33
CA ASP A 169 3.85 1.02 2.48
C ASP A 169 3.95 0.49 1.04
N ASP A 170 2.86 -0.11 0.55
CA ASP A 170 2.79 -0.78 -0.75
C ASP A 170 3.85 -1.89 -0.96
N LYS A 171 4.44 -2.40 0.13
CA LYS A 171 5.60 -3.29 0.14
C LYS A 171 5.48 -4.49 1.08
N TYR A 172 4.90 -4.33 2.26
CA TYR A 172 4.90 -5.37 3.29
C TYR A 172 3.54 -6.04 3.43
N SER A 173 3.55 -7.38 3.59
CA SER A 173 2.33 -8.19 3.72
C SER A 173 1.67 -8.00 5.08
N ALA A 174 0.40 -7.58 5.07
CA ALA A 174 -0.41 -7.43 6.27
C ALA A 174 -1.86 -7.90 6.05
N LEU A 175 -2.56 -8.15 7.15
CA LEU A 175 -3.94 -8.60 7.18
C LEU A 175 -4.69 -7.88 8.31
N ILE A 176 -5.87 -7.34 8.02
CA ILE A 176 -6.88 -7.05 9.03
C ILE A 176 -7.71 -8.34 9.19
N PRO A 177 -7.60 -9.07 10.32
CA PRO A 177 -8.32 -10.33 10.50
C PRO A 177 -9.84 -10.14 10.38
N ALA A 178 -10.57 -11.14 9.84
CA ALA A 178 -12.02 -11.06 9.61
C ALA A 178 -12.82 -10.63 10.85
N ARG A 179 -12.42 -11.10 12.05
CA ARG A 179 -13.05 -10.71 13.34
C ARG A 179 -12.89 -9.23 13.68
N GLU A 180 -11.89 -8.55 13.11
CA GLU A 180 -11.59 -7.14 13.33
C GLU A 180 -12.04 -6.24 12.18
N ALA A 181 -12.27 -6.83 11.01
CA ALA A 181 -12.68 -6.16 9.78
C ALA A 181 -14.17 -5.77 9.83
N THR A 182 -14.50 -4.69 10.55
CA THR A 182 -15.90 -4.21 10.71
C THR A 182 -16.23 -3.02 9.82
N GLY A 183 -15.23 -2.43 9.16
CA GLY A 183 -15.38 -1.28 8.27
C GLY A 183 -15.89 -1.67 6.87
N LYS A 184 -16.15 -0.63 6.05
CA LYS A 184 -16.41 -0.79 4.62
C LYS A 184 -15.11 -0.60 3.86
N TYR A 185 -14.50 -1.69 3.44
CA TYR A 185 -13.24 -1.66 2.72
C TYR A 185 -13.46 -1.71 1.20
N ARG A 186 -12.54 -1.12 0.46
CA ARG A 186 -12.51 -1.20 -1.01
C ARG A 186 -11.05 -1.38 -1.46
N PRO A 187 -10.75 -2.25 -2.44
CA PRO A 187 -9.43 -2.32 -3.04
C PRO A 187 -8.97 -0.93 -3.53
N GLY A 188 -7.69 -0.62 -3.32
CA GLY A 188 -7.09 0.68 -3.63
C GLY A 188 -7.15 1.71 -2.48
N THR A 189 -8.05 1.56 -1.50
CA THR A 189 -8.12 2.49 -0.36
C THR A 189 -6.90 2.37 0.54
N VAL A 190 -6.31 3.52 0.90
CA VAL A 190 -5.24 3.61 1.90
C VAL A 190 -5.85 3.91 3.26
N LEU A 191 -5.44 3.16 4.26
CA LEU A 191 -5.92 3.23 5.65
C LEU A 191 -4.76 3.54 6.58
N ASP A 192 -5.04 4.31 7.64
CA ASP A 192 -4.15 4.42 8.79
C ASP A 192 -4.43 3.24 9.73
N LEU A 193 -3.41 2.43 9.96
CA LEU A 193 -3.50 1.15 10.64
C LEU A 193 -2.49 1.06 11.77
N ARG A 194 -2.81 0.27 12.77
CA ARG A 194 -1.89 -0.08 13.84
C ARG A 194 -1.47 -1.54 13.71
N VAL A 195 -0.18 -1.81 13.79
CA VAL A 195 0.36 -3.17 13.86
C VAL A 195 -0.07 -3.80 15.19
N THR A 196 -0.79 -4.90 15.13
CA THR A 196 -1.24 -5.64 16.34
C THR A 196 -0.34 -6.81 16.65
N GLU A 197 0.24 -7.44 15.64
CA GLU A 197 1.07 -8.62 15.75
C GLU A 197 2.02 -8.71 14.54
N VAL A 198 3.24 -9.17 14.78
CA VAL A 198 4.16 -9.64 13.73
C VAL A 198 4.36 -11.13 13.94
N LYS A 199 3.96 -11.94 12.95
CA LYS A 199 4.01 -13.40 13.02
C LYS A 199 5.45 -13.90 12.80
N GLU A 200 5.69 -15.16 13.15
CA GLU A 200 6.99 -15.81 12.93
C GLU A 200 7.45 -15.80 11.47
N ASP A 201 6.50 -15.88 10.50
CA ASP A 201 6.78 -15.77 9.08
C ASP A 201 6.97 -14.32 8.59
N GLY A 202 6.92 -13.35 9.51
CA GLY A 202 7.13 -11.92 9.27
C GLY A 202 5.93 -11.18 8.69
N LYS A 203 4.80 -11.85 8.44
CA LYS A 203 3.54 -11.19 8.07
C LYS A 203 2.94 -10.48 9.27
N MET A 204 2.28 -9.35 9.01
CA MET A 204 1.67 -8.55 10.07
C MET A 204 0.16 -8.77 10.15
N ASN A 205 -0.37 -8.80 11.39
CA ASN A 205 -1.77 -8.44 11.61
C ASN A 205 -1.84 -6.95 11.94
N VAL A 206 -2.82 -6.27 11.36
CA VAL A 206 -3.05 -4.84 11.56
C VAL A 206 -4.52 -4.59 11.88
N SER A 207 -4.82 -3.44 12.48
CA SER A 207 -6.18 -3.04 12.83
C SER A 207 -6.39 -1.56 12.51
N ASP A 208 -7.55 -1.23 11.96
CA ASP A 208 -8.04 0.14 11.78
C ASP A 208 -8.77 0.67 13.02
N ARG A 209 -8.94 -0.17 14.04
CA ARG A 209 -9.53 0.24 15.31
C ARG A 209 -8.48 0.98 16.13
N GLN A 210 -8.82 2.17 16.58
CA GLN A 210 -8.04 2.84 17.61
C GLN A 210 -7.95 1.93 18.85
N LYS A 211 -6.81 1.98 19.58
CA LYS A 211 -6.73 1.27 20.85
C LYS A 211 -7.95 1.69 21.68
N ALA A 212 -8.61 0.71 22.31
CA ALA A 212 -9.74 0.99 23.19
C ALA A 212 -9.40 2.09 24.23
N TYR A 213 -8.16 2.23 24.61
CA TYR A 213 -7.66 3.28 25.48
C TYR A 213 -7.67 4.69 24.83
N ILE A 214 -7.24 4.82 23.55
CA ILE A 214 -7.27 6.12 22.82
C ILE A 214 -8.73 6.52 22.63
N GLN A 215 -9.56 5.58 22.18
CA GLN A 215 -10.99 5.83 22.02
C GLN A 215 -11.68 6.20 23.37
N ILE A 216 -11.30 5.55 24.46
CA ILE A 216 -11.81 5.88 25.80
C ILE A 216 -11.39 7.30 26.20
N ASN A 217 -10.16 7.72 25.91
CA ASN A 217 -9.70 9.09 26.21
C ASN A 217 -10.46 10.13 25.38
N GLU A 218 -10.62 9.92 24.07
CA GLU A 218 -11.37 10.83 23.20
C GLU A 218 -12.86 10.90 23.62
N ASP A 219 -13.47 9.74 23.89
CA ASP A 219 -14.84 9.67 24.41
C ASP A 219 -14.94 10.39 25.78
N ALA A 220 -13.93 10.25 26.65
CA ALA A 220 -13.89 10.88 27.97
C ALA A 220 -13.73 12.41 27.87
N GLU A 221 -12.86 12.91 27.00
CA GLU A 221 -12.71 14.35 26.76
C GLU A 221 -14.00 14.95 26.19
N SER A 222 -14.65 14.27 25.24
CA SER A 222 -15.94 14.67 24.69
C SER A 222 -17.03 14.72 25.77
N VAL A 223 -17.10 13.69 26.63
CA VAL A 223 -18.04 13.64 27.76
C VAL A 223 -17.76 14.78 28.75
N LEU A 224 -16.51 15.05 29.07
CA LEU A 224 -16.13 16.11 30.00
C LEU A 224 -16.54 17.49 29.46
N SER A 225 -16.29 17.76 28.20
CA SER A 225 -16.67 19.02 27.53
C SER A 225 -18.18 19.25 27.62
N VAL A 226 -18.99 18.21 27.36
CA VAL A 226 -20.46 18.33 27.47
C VAL A 226 -20.88 18.57 28.94
N ILE A 227 -20.21 17.92 29.92
CA ILE A 227 -20.52 18.20 31.36
C ILE A 227 -20.23 19.67 31.70
N GLU A 228 -19.15 20.24 31.13
CA GLU A 228 -18.82 21.67 31.32
C GLU A 228 -19.90 22.57 30.71
N GLU A 229 -20.43 22.26 29.52
CA GLU A 229 -21.55 22.98 28.91
C GLU A 229 -22.83 22.94 29.79
N PHE A 230 -23.03 21.86 30.55
CA PHE A 230 -24.09 21.72 31.52
C PHE A 230 -23.75 22.34 32.89
N ALA A 231 -22.88 23.35 32.92
CA ALA A 231 -22.41 24.02 34.13
C ALA A 231 -21.79 23.08 35.20
N GLY A 232 -21.15 22.00 34.73
CA GLY A 232 -20.43 21.05 35.56
C GLY A 232 -21.28 19.93 36.18
N VAL A 233 -22.56 19.81 35.79
CA VAL A 233 -23.47 18.79 36.36
C VAL A 233 -24.39 18.23 35.29
N LEU A 234 -24.30 16.93 35.00
CA LEU A 234 -25.31 16.26 34.19
C LEU A 234 -26.54 15.86 35.05
N PRO A 235 -27.76 16.04 34.55
CA PRO A 235 -28.99 15.69 35.27
C PRO A 235 -29.30 14.19 35.32
N PHE A 236 -28.34 13.34 34.88
CA PHE A 236 -28.42 11.87 34.86
C PHE A 236 -27.04 11.22 35.11
N ASP A 237 -27.05 9.92 35.37
CA ASP A 237 -25.86 9.11 35.62
C ASP A 237 -25.56 8.18 34.42
N ASP A 238 -24.65 7.22 34.62
CA ASP A 238 -24.25 6.22 33.60
C ASP A 238 -25.35 5.18 33.28
N HIS A 239 -26.52 5.26 33.96
CA HIS A 239 -27.70 4.43 33.69
C HIS A 239 -28.71 5.10 32.77
N ALA A 240 -28.46 6.31 32.29
CA ALA A 240 -29.33 7.01 31.31
C ALA A 240 -29.70 6.14 30.13
N SER A 241 -30.83 6.44 29.46
CA SER A 241 -31.29 5.67 28.31
C SER A 241 -30.34 5.81 27.12
N PRO A 242 -30.23 4.78 26.26
CA PRO A 242 -29.40 4.86 25.06
C PRO A 242 -29.73 6.05 24.13
N GLU A 243 -31.00 6.45 24.08
CA GLU A 243 -31.49 7.57 23.26
C GLU A 243 -30.94 8.91 23.76
N VAL A 244 -30.96 9.13 25.07
CA VAL A 244 -30.41 10.33 25.73
C VAL A 244 -28.91 10.39 25.50
N ILE A 245 -28.19 9.31 25.74
CA ILE A 245 -26.73 9.26 25.57
C ILE A 245 -26.34 9.52 24.12
N LYS A 246 -27.07 8.91 23.17
CA LYS A 246 -26.80 9.11 21.74
C LYS A 246 -27.08 10.54 21.27
N ARG A 247 -28.14 11.16 21.82
CA ARG A 247 -28.52 12.55 21.47
C ARG A 247 -27.51 13.56 22.01
N GLU A 248 -27.09 13.43 23.27
CA GLU A 248 -26.24 14.41 23.95
C GLU A 248 -24.73 14.22 23.63
N PHE A 249 -24.27 12.98 23.43
CA PHE A 249 -22.85 12.66 23.27
C PHE A 249 -22.49 11.99 21.94
N GLY A 250 -23.48 11.56 21.15
CA GLY A 250 -23.21 10.76 19.93
C GLY A 250 -22.69 9.35 20.20
N LEU A 251 -22.57 8.95 21.46
CA LEU A 251 -21.95 7.70 21.92
C LEU A 251 -22.97 6.57 22.08
N SER A 252 -22.47 5.32 22.05
CA SER A 252 -23.24 4.18 22.54
C SER A 252 -23.24 4.16 24.08
N LYS A 253 -24.26 3.54 24.69
CA LYS A 253 -24.33 3.40 26.17
C LYS A 253 -23.07 2.77 26.76
N ASN A 254 -22.50 1.76 26.12
CA ASN A 254 -21.28 1.11 26.58
C ASN A 254 -20.03 2.00 26.43
N ALA A 255 -19.93 2.83 25.38
CA ALA A 255 -18.86 3.80 25.23
C ALA A 255 -18.95 4.88 26.30
N PHE A 256 -20.13 5.44 26.52
CA PHE A 256 -20.39 6.43 27.57
C PHE A 256 -20.04 5.90 28.98
N LYS A 257 -20.48 4.68 29.32
CA LYS A 257 -20.11 4.06 30.62
C LYS A 257 -18.60 3.92 30.80
N ARG A 258 -17.87 3.52 29.73
CA ARG A 258 -16.41 3.41 29.81
C ARG A 258 -15.75 4.78 29.98
N ALA A 259 -16.22 5.80 29.22
CA ALA A 259 -15.73 7.17 29.32
C ALA A 259 -15.93 7.76 30.73
N VAL A 260 -17.13 7.65 31.28
CA VAL A 260 -17.43 8.08 32.66
C VAL A 260 -16.60 7.35 33.69
N GLY A 261 -16.47 6.01 33.57
CA GLY A 261 -15.63 5.21 34.47
C GLY A 261 -14.15 5.61 34.40
N HIS A 262 -13.65 6.00 33.21
CA HIS A 262 -12.30 6.53 33.03
C HIS A 262 -12.12 7.89 33.73
N LEU A 263 -13.05 8.84 33.53
CA LEU A 263 -13.04 10.14 34.21
C LEU A 263 -13.12 10.04 35.74
N MET A 264 -13.91 9.07 36.24
CA MET A 264 -13.96 8.80 37.68
C MET A 264 -12.61 8.28 38.21
N LYS A 265 -11.95 7.39 37.49
CA LYS A 265 -10.63 6.86 37.85
C LYS A 265 -9.55 7.94 37.84
N GLU A 266 -9.65 8.91 36.92
CA GLU A 266 -8.77 10.08 36.86
C GLU A 266 -9.14 11.14 37.96
N GLY A 267 -10.22 10.94 38.66
CA GLY A 267 -10.69 11.89 39.68
C GLY A 267 -11.30 13.18 39.11
N LYS A 268 -11.63 13.23 37.83
CA LYS A 268 -12.22 14.40 37.14
C LYS A 268 -13.72 14.54 37.38
N VAL A 269 -14.42 13.45 37.56
CA VAL A 269 -15.87 13.45 37.83
C VAL A 269 -16.23 12.51 38.98
N GLU A 270 -17.41 12.75 39.57
CA GLU A 270 -18.02 11.86 40.55
C GLU A 270 -19.52 11.67 40.24
N ILE A 271 -20.05 10.50 40.62
CA ILE A 271 -21.49 10.22 40.54
C ILE A 271 -22.07 10.33 41.97
N ARG A 272 -23.06 11.21 42.14
CA ARG A 272 -23.81 11.39 43.38
C ARG A 272 -25.28 11.70 43.02
N ASP A 273 -26.20 11.13 43.79
CA ASP A 273 -27.64 11.36 43.66
C ASP A 273 -28.17 11.19 42.21
N ARG A 274 -27.67 10.14 41.49
CA ARG A 274 -27.96 9.86 40.08
C ARG A 274 -27.61 11.00 39.13
N ARG A 275 -26.57 11.76 39.46
CA ARG A 275 -26.01 12.83 38.60
C ARG A 275 -24.50 12.71 38.52
N ILE A 276 -23.94 13.21 37.45
CA ILE A 276 -22.49 13.27 37.27
C ILE A 276 -22.02 14.70 37.49
N TYR A 277 -21.05 14.89 38.39
CA TYR A 277 -20.47 16.17 38.76
C TYR A 277 -19.00 16.23 38.35
N ILE A 278 -18.55 17.40 37.86
CA ILE A 278 -17.11 17.68 37.77
C ILE A 278 -16.54 17.85 39.17
N LYS A 279 -15.46 17.16 39.48
CA LYS A 279 -14.65 17.38 40.68
C LYS A 279 -13.76 18.60 40.50
N LYS A 280 -13.82 19.52 41.40
CA LYS A 280 -12.89 20.66 41.49
C LYS A 280 -11.57 20.25 42.11
#